data_b6f03e06fdfa0c2455681d4a838516b7
#
_entry.id   b6f03e06fdfa0c2455681d4a838516b7
#
_cell.length_a   1.000
_cell.length_b   1.000
_cell.length_c   1.000
_cell.angle_alpha   90.00
_cell.angle_beta   90.00
_cell.angle_gamma   90.00
#
_symmetry.space_group_name_H-M   'P 1'
#
loop_
_entity.id
_entity.type
_entity.pdbx_description
1 polymer ?
#
loop_
_entity_poly.entity_id
_entity_poly.type
_entity_poly.pdbx_seq_one_letter_code
_entity_poly.pdbx_strand_id
1 'polypeptide(L)'
;KHLKLNQTFIQIYKILAERNANYCKEKLEDNEFLAWQANSITRDMLVFEAYDDRAYETVVDKLMRLHMESSFLFSFEPAIIHFGTDKWQPPEYMYLKAYHNGSDAIQLPHEEQAVKYTELLSNKYLPTDRRYTLVVSPLFSNEEHYGILMCEIKHEYFNYLQSVTVQLCAALKIITLMKQQAVTQKQ
;
A
#
# COMPACT_ATOMS: atom_id res chain seq x y z
N LYS A 1 27.61 18.48 50.30
CA LYS A 1 27.91 17.97 48.94
C LYS A 1 26.86 16.97 48.46
N HIS A 2 26.44 15.99 49.25
CA HIS A 2 25.45 14.96 48.85
C HIS A 2 24.08 15.52 48.49
N LEU A 3 23.60 16.56 49.19
CA LEU A 3 22.26 17.16 48.91
C LEU A 3 22.19 17.80 47.51
N LYS A 4 23.25 18.51 47.08
CA LYS A 4 23.32 19.11 45.76
C LYS A 4 23.36 18.05 44.64
N LEU A 5 24.10 16.96 44.88
CA LEU A 5 24.17 15.83 43.91
C LEU A 5 22.80 15.17 43.72
N ASN A 6 22.07 14.89 44.81
CA ASN A 6 20.72 14.34 44.73
C ASN A 6 19.74 15.27 43.99
N GLN A 7 19.80 16.58 44.22
CA GLN A 7 19.00 17.54 43.50
C GLN A 7 19.28 17.54 42.00
N THR A 8 20.56 17.46 41.62
CA THR A 8 20.96 17.36 40.23
C THR A 8 20.42 16.07 39.55
N PHE A 9 20.55 14.92 40.25
CA PHE A 9 19.98 13.66 39.75
C PHE A 9 18.46 13.74 39.58
N ILE A 10 17.74 14.29 40.54
CA ILE A 10 16.26 14.47 40.42
C ILE A 10 15.90 15.34 39.20
N GLN A 11 16.63 16.42 38.96
CA GLN A 11 16.41 17.26 37.79
C GLN A 11 16.69 16.53 36.48
N ILE A 12 17.77 15.77 36.40
CA ILE A 12 18.11 14.95 35.23
C ILE A 12 17.00 13.91 34.95
N TYR A 13 16.55 13.18 35.98
CA TYR A 13 15.45 12.24 35.85
C TYR A 13 14.16 12.89 35.38
N LYS A 14 13.82 14.06 35.88
CA LYS A 14 12.64 14.82 35.45
C LYS A 14 12.73 15.19 33.97
N ILE A 15 13.85 15.73 33.51
CA ILE A 15 14.07 16.09 32.11
C ILE A 15 14.00 14.84 31.20
N LEU A 16 14.59 13.71 31.61
CA LEU A 16 14.53 12.46 30.85
C LEU A 16 13.10 11.91 30.78
N ALA A 17 12.35 11.96 31.90
CA ALA A 17 10.96 11.52 31.95
C ALA A 17 10.06 12.39 31.04
N GLU A 18 10.22 13.71 31.08
CA GLU A 18 9.50 14.64 30.21
C GLU A 18 9.83 14.40 28.73
N ARG A 19 11.11 14.21 28.38
CA ARG A 19 11.51 13.87 27.00
C ARG A 19 10.91 12.55 26.52
N ASN A 20 10.97 11.52 27.36
CA ASN A 20 10.38 10.23 27.01
C ASN A 20 8.86 10.32 26.85
N ALA A 21 8.17 11.05 27.71
CA ALA A 21 6.73 11.25 27.60
C ALA A 21 6.35 11.99 26.29
N ASN A 22 7.10 13.04 25.94
CA ASN A 22 6.87 13.75 24.68
C ASN A 22 7.14 12.86 23.46
N TYR A 23 8.25 12.11 23.48
CA TYR A 23 8.56 11.17 22.40
C TYR A 23 7.48 10.09 22.23
N CYS A 24 6.99 9.51 23.34
CA CYS A 24 5.92 8.53 23.30
C CYS A 24 4.61 9.14 22.75
N LYS A 25 4.30 10.39 23.12
CA LYS A 25 3.14 11.10 22.62
C LYS A 25 3.21 11.36 21.12
N GLU A 26 4.33 11.89 20.63
CA GLU A 26 4.57 12.10 19.20
C GLU A 26 4.45 10.80 18.41
N LYS A 27 5.07 9.71 18.90
CA LYS A 27 4.97 8.38 18.28
C LYS A 27 3.53 7.85 18.24
N LEU A 28 2.74 8.11 19.27
CA LEU A 28 1.34 7.69 19.31
C LEU A 28 0.52 8.44 18.25
N GLU A 29 0.67 9.78 18.21
CA GLU A 29 -0.02 10.64 17.23
C GLU A 29 0.35 10.23 15.78
N ASP A 30 1.63 9.98 15.50
CA ASP A 30 2.08 9.48 14.20
C ASP A 30 1.43 8.11 13.86
N ASN A 31 1.43 7.18 14.80
CA ASN A 31 0.84 5.86 14.58
C ASN A 31 -0.68 5.92 14.34
N GLU A 32 -1.40 6.78 15.07
CA GLU A 32 -2.83 7.00 14.86
C GLU A 32 -3.11 7.58 13.47
N PHE A 33 -2.32 8.55 13.03
CA PHE A 33 -2.42 9.12 11.70
C PHE A 33 -2.17 8.09 10.60
N LEU A 34 -1.09 7.30 10.71
CA LEU A 34 -0.76 6.26 9.73
C LEU A 34 -1.82 5.15 9.69
N ALA A 35 -2.34 4.73 10.85
CA ALA A 35 -3.43 3.76 10.92
C ALA A 35 -4.71 4.29 10.26
N TRP A 36 -5.03 5.57 10.47
CA TRP A 36 -6.17 6.22 9.82
C TRP A 36 -5.99 6.26 8.30
N GLN A 37 -4.80 6.62 7.80
CA GLN A 37 -4.47 6.62 6.37
C GLN A 37 -4.67 5.23 5.75
N ALA A 38 -4.11 4.19 6.36
CA ALA A 38 -4.24 2.83 5.88
C ALA A 38 -5.71 2.38 5.84
N ASN A 39 -6.48 2.65 6.90
CA ASN A 39 -7.87 2.23 7.00
C ASN A 39 -8.83 3.02 6.10
N SER A 40 -8.42 4.18 5.59
CA SER A 40 -9.26 4.97 4.69
C SER A 40 -9.20 4.53 3.22
N ILE A 41 -8.29 3.63 2.85
CA ILE A 41 -8.05 3.23 1.46
C ILE A 41 -9.32 2.69 0.78
N THR A 42 -10.02 1.75 1.42
CA THR A 42 -11.26 1.18 0.85
C THR A 42 -12.29 2.27 0.57
N ARG A 43 -12.54 3.14 1.53
CA ARG A 43 -13.51 4.24 1.37
C ARG A 43 -13.15 5.14 0.19
N ASP A 44 -11.88 5.52 0.10
CA ASP A 44 -11.43 6.51 -0.87
C ASP A 44 -11.36 5.93 -2.30
N MET A 45 -11.08 4.63 -2.44
CA MET A 45 -11.25 3.94 -3.73
C MET A 45 -12.70 3.89 -4.19
N LEU A 46 -13.64 3.71 -3.27
CA LEU A 46 -15.07 3.57 -3.58
C LEU A 46 -15.78 4.90 -3.82
N VAL A 47 -15.10 6.04 -3.68
CA VAL A 47 -15.62 7.36 -4.11
C VAL A 47 -15.68 7.46 -5.64
N PHE A 48 -14.82 6.72 -6.35
CA PHE A 48 -14.75 6.73 -7.80
C PHE A 48 -15.71 5.70 -8.41
N GLU A 49 -16.09 5.95 -9.66
CA GLU A 49 -16.84 4.95 -10.43
C GLU A 49 -16.00 3.69 -10.67
N ALA A 50 -16.66 2.54 -10.83
CA ALA A 50 -16.01 1.24 -10.96
C ALA A 50 -14.99 1.11 -12.10
N TYR A 51 -15.06 2.00 -13.09
CA TYR A 51 -14.17 2.05 -14.26
C TYR A 51 -13.19 3.24 -14.24
N ASP A 52 -13.16 4.01 -13.16
CA ASP A 52 -12.29 5.17 -13.03
C ASP A 52 -10.95 4.76 -12.39
N ASP A 53 -9.91 4.73 -13.19
CA ASP A 53 -8.57 4.34 -12.74
C ASP A 53 -7.92 5.37 -11.80
N ARG A 54 -8.49 6.59 -11.62
CA ARG A 54 -8.02 7.56 -10.61
C ARG A 54 -8.08 7.03 -9.18
N ALA A 55 -8.93 6.03 -8.94
CA ALA A 55 -8.94 5.32 -7.67
C ALA A 55 -7.56 4.75 -7.30
N TYR A 56 -6.83 4.22 -8.27
CA TYR A 56 -5.50 3.63 -8.05
C TYR A 56 -4.43 4.68 -7.76
N GLU A 57 -4.47 5.84 -8.44
CA GLU A 57 -3.58 6.96 -8.15
C GLU A 57 -3.77 7.47 -6.72
N THR A 58 -5.03 7.63 -6.28
CA THR A 58 -5.35 8.02 -4.90
C THR A 58 -4.78 7.05 -3.87
N VAL A 59 -4.82 5.75 -4.16
CA VAL A 59 -4.20 4.74 -3.30
C VAL A 59 -2.69 4.93 -3.24
N VAL A 60 -2.04 5.04 -4.39
CA VAL A 60 -0.58 5.18 -4.49
C VAL A 60 -0.09 6.45 -3.77
N ASP A 61 -0.82 7.58 -3.87
CA ASP A 61 -0.54 8.79 -3.08
C ASP A 61 -0.59 8.53 -1.56
N LYS A 62 -1.55 7.71 -1.10
CA LYS A 62 -1.61 7.32 0.32
C LYS A 62 -0.47 6.40 0.74
N LEU A 63 -0.04 5.49 -0.14
CA LEU A 63 1.10 4.62 0.15
C LEU A 63 2.38 5.43 0.35
N MET A 64 2.57 6.49 -0.41
CA MET A 64 3.65 7.44 -0.21
C MET A 64 3.59 8.10 1.19
N ARG A 65 2.40 8.52 1.63
CA ARG A 65 2.19 9.08 2.99
C ARG A 65 2.37 8.07 4.11
N LEU A 66 2.28 6.78 3.81
CA LEU A 66 2.58 5.66 4.72
C LEU A 66 4.07 5.29 4.72
N HIS A 67 4.94 6.18 4.26
CA HIS A 67 6.40 6.01 4.20
C HIS A 67 6.86 4.83 3.33
N MET A 68 6.08 4.48 2.31
CA MET A 68 6.56 3.61 1.24
C MET A 68 7.40 4.46 0.29
N GLU A 69 8.68 4.13 0.13
CA GLU A 69 9.63 4.90 -0.69
C GLU A 69 9.36 4.76 -2.18
N SER A 70 8.82 3.62 -2.60
CA SER A 70 8.22 3.39 -3.92
C SER A 70 7.08 2.40 -3.81
N SER A 71 6.09 2.50 -4.69
CA SER A 71 5.01 1.52 -4.77
C SER A 71 4.47 1.40 -6.18
N PHE A 72 4.04 0.18 -6.53
CA PHE A 72 3.56 -0.22 -7.85
C PHE A 72 2.33 -1.09 -7.65
N LEU A 73 1.18 -0.63 -8.15
CA LEU A 73 -0.09 -1.32 -8.01
C LEU A 73 -0.50 -1.94 -9.33
N PHE A 74 -0.39 -3.27 -9.42
CA PHE A 74 -0.78 -4.06 -10.59
C PHE A 74 -2.14 -4.69 -10.39
N SER A 75 -2.96 -4.72 -11.43
CA SER A 75 -4.21 -5.47 -11.48
C SER A 75 -4.14 -6.63 -12.47
N PHE A 76 -4.93 -7.68 -12.18
CA PHE A 76 -5.30 -8.71 -13.16
C PHE A 76 -6.64 -8.33 -13.79
N GLU A 77 -6.71 -8.34 -15.10
CA GLU A 77 -7.93 -8.02 -15.85
C GLU A 77 -8.18 -9.07 -16.95
N PRO A 78 -9.15 -9.96 -16.72
CA PRO A 78 -10.02 -10.08 -15.53
C PRO A 78 -9.29 -10.62 -14.29
N ALA A 79 -9.92 -10.50 -13.10
CA ALA A 79 -9.43 -11.16 -11.89
C ALA A 79 -9.30 -12.68 -12.12
N ILE A 80 -8.24 -13.27 -11.55
CA ILE A 80 -7.91 -14.69 -11.76
C ILE A 80 -8.58 -15.50 -10.66
N ILE A 81 -9.32 -16.53 -11.03
CA ILE A 81 -9.85 -17.51 -10.09
C ILE A 81 -8.83 -18.65 -9.95
N HIS A 82 -8.38 -18.91 -8.75
CA HIS A 82 -7.43 -19.95 -8.42
C HIS A 82 -7.85 -20.72 -7.18
N PHE A 83 -8.07 -22.00 -7.34
CA PHE A 83 -8.34 -22.91 -6.22
C PHE A 83 -7.01 -23.45 -5.69
N GLY A 84 -6.84 -23.48 -4.37
CA GLY A 84 -5.57 -23.86 -3.73
C GLY A 84 -5.07 -25.26 -4.03
N THR A 85 -5.89 -26.13 -4.63
CA THR A 85 -5.54 -27.47 -5.11
C THR A 85 -4.92 -27.48 -6.51
N ASP A 86 -5.08 -26.38 -7.26
CA ASP A 86 -4.66 -26.29 -8.63
C ASP A 86 -3.22 -25.77 -8.74
N LYS A 87 -2.53 -26.11 -9.82
CA LYS A 87 -1.24 -25.52 -10.10
C LYS A 87 -1.44 -24.06 -10.53
N TRP A 88 -0.79 -23.12 -9.84
CA TRP A 88 -0.80 -21.71 -10.21
C TRP A 88 -0.33 -21.53 -11.66
N GLN A 89 -1.15 -20.83 -12.44
CA GLN A 89 -0.82 -20.43 -13.82
C GLN A 89 -0.79 -18.90 -13.85
N PRO A 90 0.41 -18.30 -13.96
CA PRO A 90 0.51 -16.85 -14.05
C PRO A 90 -0.14 -16.35 -15.34
N PRO A 91 -0.78 -15.16 -15.33
CA PRO A 91 -1.27 -14.53 -16.55
C PRO A 91 -0.08 -14.13 -17.44
N GLU A 92 -0.32 -13.97 -18.72
CA GLU A 92 0.71 -13.43 -19.62
C GLU A 92 1.02 -11.97 -19.32
N TYR A 93 -0.01 -11.17 -19.03
CA TYR A 93 0.09 -9.75 -18.74
C TYR A 93 -0.57 -9.39 -17.41
N MET A 94 -0.05 -8.34 -16.79
CA MET A 94 -0.64 -7.60 -15.69
C MET A 94 -0.73 -6.13 -16.10
N TYR A 95 -1.59 -5.36 -15.43
CA TYR A 95 -1.81 -3.96 -15.74
C TYR A 95 -1.32 -3.09 -14.57
N LEU A 96 -0.23 -2.35 -14.79
CA LEU A 96 0.26 -1.35 -13.82
C LEU A 96 -0.66 -0.15 -13.83
N LYS A 97 -1.54 -0.06 -12.87
CA LYS A 97 -2.57 0.98 -12.78
C LYS A 97 -2.01 2.32 -12.36
N ALA A 98 -1.22 2.31 -11.31
CA ALA A 98 -0.54 3.49 -10.79
C ALA A 98 0.73 3.09 -10.05
N TYR A 99 1.66 4.03 -9.97
CA TYR A 99 2.90 3.86 -9.22
C TYR A 99 3.43 5.20 -8.71
N HIS A 100 4.32 5.16 -7.74
CA HIS A 100 5.27 6.23 -7.43
C HIS A 100 6.66 5.64 -7.23
N ASN A 101 7.67 6.44 -7.54
CA ASN A 101 9.07 6.07 -7.42
C ASN A 101 9.85 7.20 -6.72
N GLY A 102 9.44 7.51 -5.47
CA GLY A 102 10.00 8.59 -4.67
C GLY A 102 9.51 10.00 -5.04
N SER A 103 8.60 10.12 -6.01
CA SER A 103 7.97 11.36 -6.43
C SER A 103 6.45 11.22 -6.40
N ASP A 104 5.73 12.11 -7.06
CA ASP A 104 4.27 12.11 -7.13
C ASP A 104 3.70 10.76 -7.61
N ALA A 105 2.49 10.45 -7.19
CA ALA A 105 1.75 9.32 -7.71
C ALA A 105 1.41 9.56 -9.20
N ILE A 106 1.63 8.54 -10.00
CA ILE A 106 1.42 8.58 -11.46
C ILE A 106 0.45 7.47 -11.84
N GLN A 107 -0.67 7.84 -12.44
CA GLN A 107 -1.57 6.94 -13.13
C GLN A 107 -1.11 6.75 -14.56
N LEU A 108 -1.05 5.51 -15.04
CA LEU A 108 -0.69 5.24 -16.44
C LEU A 108 -1.91 5.28 -17.36
N PRO A 109 -1.76 5.82 -18.59
CA PRO A 109 -2.75 5.66 -19.64
C PRO A 109 -2.99 4.18 -19.93
N HIS A 110 -4.19 3.80 -20.31
CA HIS A 110 -4.59 2.39 -20.49
C HIS A 110 -3.66 1.62 -21.45
N GLU A 111 -3.20 2.24 -22.51
CA GLU A 111 -2.28 1.69 -23.51
C GLU A 111 -0.87 1.42 -22.99
N GLU A 112 -0.48 2.04 -21.88
CA GLU A 112 0.85 1.85 -21.26
C GLU A 112 0.84 0.94 -20.03
N GLN A 113 -0.33 0.51 -19.57
CA GLN A 113 -0.47 -0.27 -18.34
C GLN A 113 0.02 -1.72 -18.47
N ALA A 114 -0.03 -2.30 -19.67
CA ALA A 114 0.27 -3.71 -19.88
C ALA A 114 1.76 -4.02 -19.65
N VAL A 115 2.05 -4.89 -18.69
CA VAL A 115 3.38 -5.41 -18.37
C VAL A 115 3.34 -6.92 -18.38
N LYS A 116 4.30 -7.57 -19.04
CA LYS A 116 4.38 -9.04 -19.00
C LYS A 116 4.70 -9.52 -17.58
N TYR A 117 4.02 -10.58 -17.16
CA TYR A 117 4.27 -11.16 -15.84
C TYR A 117 5.75 -11.53 -15.63
N THR A 118 6.43 -12.02 -16.66
CA THR A 118 7.85 -12.36 -16.63
C THR A 118 8.77 -11.13 -16.45
N GLU A 119 8.28 -9.93 -16.75
CA GLU A 119 9.01 -8.67 -16.67
C GLU A 119 8.67 -7.88 -15.39
N LEU A 120 7.90 -8.46 -14.45
CA LEU A 120 7.47 -7.81 -13.21
C LEU A 120 8.63 -7.14 -12.47
N LEU A 121 9.75 -7.83 -12.33
CA LEU A 121 10.94 -7.37 -11.59
C LEU A 121 11.97 -6.64 -12.48
N SER A 122 11.68 -6.45 -13.76
CA SER A 122 12.57 -5.78 -14.72
C SER A 122 11.86 -4.74 -15.59
N ASN A 123 10.64 -4.33 -15.19
CA ASN A 123 9.90 -3.34 -15.95
C ASN A 123 10.53 -1.93 -15.87
N LYS A 124 10.27 -1.10 -16.87
CA LYS A 124 10.88 0.23 -17.05
C LYS A 124 10.54 1.26 -15.96
N TYR A 125 9.55 0.98 -15.12
CA TYR A 125 9.09 1.90 -14.06
C TYR A 125 9.83 1.71 -12.73
N LEU A 126 10.59 0.61 -12.59
CA LEU A 126 11.37 0.34 -11.39
C LEU A 126 12.59 1.29 -11.30
N PRO A 127 13.04 1.64 -10.08
CA PRO A 127 14.25 2.44 -9.89
C PRO A 127 15.47 1.79 -10.54
N THR A 128 16.24 2.54 -11.30
CA THR A 128 17.49 2.05 -11.95
C THR A 128 18.75 2.73 -11.40
N ASP A 129 18.57 3.79 -10.63
CA ASP A 129 19.63 4.68 -10.14
C ASP A 129 20.15 4.33 -8.75
N ARG A 130 19.48 3.40 -8.06
CA ARG A 130 19.79 3.00 -6.67
C ARG A 130 19.49 1.53 -6.39
N ARG A 131 20.06 1.01 -5.31
CA ARG A 131 19.68 -0.28 -4.77
C ARG A 131 18.38 -0.15 -3.95
N TYR A 132 17.49 -1.12 -4.08
CA TYR A 132 16.22 -1.16 -3.37
C TYR A 132 15.83 -2.60 -3.03
N THR A 133 14.89 -2.73 -2.11
CA THR A 133 14.27 -4.02 -1.76
C THR A 133 12.77 -3.88 -1.85
N LEU A 134 12.14 -4.66 -2.71
CA LEU A 134 10.69 -4.68 -2.86
C LEU A 134 10.07 -5.81 -2.05
N VAL A 135 8.99 -5.48 -1.38
CA VAL A 135 8.05 -6.43 -0.82
C VAL A 135 6.92 -6.61 -1.81
N VAL A 136 6.62 -7.85 -2.13
CA VAL A 136 5.54 -8.22 -3.04
C VAL A 136 4.39 -8.77 -2.21
N SER A 137 3.23 -8.14 -2.29
CA SER A 137 2.03 -8.52 -1.58
C SER A 137 0.93 -8.88 -2.58
N PRO A 138 0.47 -10.14 -2.62
CA PRO A 138 -0.64 -10.52 -3.49
C PRO A 138 -1.95 -9.93 -2.97
N LEU A 139 -2.81 -9.49 -3.89
CA LEU A 139 -4.12 -8.92 -3.61
C LEU A 139 -5.19 -9.94 -4.00
N PHE A 140 -5.82 -10.56 -3.02
CA PHE A 140 -6.82 -11.61 -3.25
C PHE A 140 -7.91 -11.63 -2.16
N SER A 141 -9.05 -12.21 -2.49
CA SER A 141 -10.11 -12.54 -1.53
C SER A 141 -10.69 -13.90 -1.88
N ASN A 142 -10.52 -14.88 -0.98
CA ASN A 142 -10.78 -16.28 -1.23
C ASN A 142 -9.99 -16.77 -2.47
N GLU A 143 -10.69 -17.30 -3.46
CA GLU A 143 -10.12 -17.84 -4.70
C GLU A 143 -9.90 -16.76 -5.79
N GLU A 144 -10.35 -15.53 -5.57
CA GLU A 144 -10.21 -14.44 -6.54
C GLU A 144 -8.94 -13.63 -6.29
N HIS A 145 -8.07 -13.58 -7.28
CA HIS A 145 -6.83 -12.81 -7.28
C HIS A 145 -7.01 -11.57 -8.15
N TYR A 146 -6.86 -10.38 -7.55
CA TYR A 146 -7.10 -9.10 -8.19
C TYR A 146 -5.83 -8.46 -8.75
N GLY A 147 -4.67 -8.80 -8.19
CA GLY A 147 -3.43 -8.18 -8.60
C GLY A 147 -2.30 -8.35 -7.58
N ILE A 148 -1.34 -7.44 -7.66
CA ILE A 148 -0.13 -7.42 -6.83
C ILE A 148 0.17 -5.99 -6.41
N LEU A 149 0.47 -5.78 -5.14
CA LEU A 149 1.12 -4.58 -4.65
C LEU A 149 2.61 -4.88 -4.48
N MET A 150 3.46 -4.10 -5.13
CA MET A 150 4.90 -4.09 -4.87
C MET A 150 5.26 -2.77 -4.21
N CYS A 151 6.01 -2.80 -3.11
CA CYS A 151 6.43 -1.59 -2.45
C CYS A 151 7.78 -1.72 -1.76
N GLU A 152 8.46 -0.61 -1.64
CA GLU A 152 9.64 -0.45 -0.81
C GLU A 152 9.22 0.20 0.51
N ILE A 153 9.40 -0.53 1.60
CA ILE A 153 8.93 -0.14 2.92
C ILE A 153 9.97 -0.46 3.98
N LYS A 154 10.17 0.43 4.94
CA LYS A 154 11.02 0.20 6.09
C LYS A 154 10.36 -0.73 7.08
N HIS A 155 11.17 -1.52 7.79
CA HIS A 155 10.72 -2.50 8.77
C HIS A 155 9.74 -1.93 9.82
N GLU A 156 9.95 -0.71 10.27
CA GLU A 156 9.12 -0.05 11.28
C GLU A 156 7.68 0.22 10.83
N TYR A 157 7.42 0.25 9.50
CA TYR A 157 6.10 0.49 8.91
C TYR A 157 5.44 -0.78 8.37
N PHE A 158 6.05 -1.94 8.54
CA PHE A 158 5.57 -3.21 7.97
C PHE A 158 4.14 -3.58 8.39
N ASN A 159 3.74 -3.20 9.60
CA ASN A 159 2.37 -3.45 10.09
C ASN A 159 1.31 -2.74 9.25
N TYR A 160 1.64 -1.59 8.66
CA TYR A 160 0.72 -0.85 7.80
C TYR A 160 0.52 -1.52 6.45
N LEU A 161 1.52 -2.23 5.93
CA LEU A 161 1.41 -2.98 4.68
C LEU A 161 0.30 -4.04 4.76
N GLN A 162 0.20 -4.75 5.88
CA GLN A 162 -0.88 -5.72 6.08
C GLN A 162 -2.25 -5.04 6.06
N SER A 163 -2.43 -3.94 6.79
CA SER A 163 -3.67 -3.17 6.79
C SER A 163 -4.03 -2.66 5.40
N VAL A 164 -3.06 -2.10 4.68
CA VAL A 164 -3.21 -1.65 3.28
C VAL A 164 -3.65 -2.79 2.38
N THR A 165 -2.99 -3.94 2.44
CA THR A 165 -3.34 -5.12 1.62
C THR A 165 -4.77 -5.56 1.85
N VAL A 166 -5.21 -5.65 3.12
CA VAL A 166 -6.60 -6.02 3.47
C VAL A 166 -7.61 -5.02 2.90
N GLN A 167 -7.34 -3.72 3.05
CA GLN A 167 -8.22 -2.66 2.54
C GLN A 167 -8.29 -2.66 1.01
N LEU A 168 -7.16 -2.86 0.33
CA LEU A 168 -7.11 -2.98 -1.12
C LEU A 168 -7.89 -4.19 -1.61
N CYS A 169 -7.73 -5.36 -1.00
CA CYS A 169 -8.48 -6.56 -1.36
C CYS A 169 -9.99 -6.33 -1.23
N ALA A 170 -10.44 -5.69 -0.14
CA ALA A 170 -11.84 -5.37 0.07
C ALA A 170 -12.38 -4.41 -1.00
N ALA A 171 -11.64 -3.33 -1.32
CA ALA A 171 -12.03 -2.36 -2.33
C ALA A 171 -12.08 -3.00 -3.73
N LEU A 172 -11.07 -3.77 -4.12
CA LEU A 172 -11.00 -4.42 -5.42
C LEU A 172 -12.11 -5.46 -5.60
N LYS A 173 -12.46 -6.21 -4.54
CA LYS A 173 -13.62 -7.10 -4.56
C LYS A 173 -14.92 -6.36 -4.85
N ILE A 174 -15.17 -5.26 -4.16
CA ILE A 174 -16.38 -4.45 -4.35
C ILE A 174 -16.43 -3.89 -5.77
N ILE A 175 -15.31 -3.32 -6.27
CA ILE A 175 -15.20 -2.79 -7.63
C ILE A 175 -15.48 -3.89 -8.67
N THR A 176 -14.93 -5.09 -8.46
CA THR A 176 -15.17 -6.24 -9.37
C THR A 176 -16.65 -6.63 -9.39
N LEU A 177 -17.31 -6.69 -8.22
CA LEU A 177 -18.73 -6.97 -8.14
C LEU A 177 -19.58 -5.90 -8.82
N MET A 178 -19.25 -4.61 -8.64
CA MET A 178 -19.93 -3.50 -9.33
C MET A 178 -19.78 -3.60 -10.85
N LYS A 179 -18.59 -3.93 -11.35
CA LYS A 179 -18.34 -4.15 -12.79
C LYS A 179 -19.20 -5.31 -13.33
N GLN A 180 -19.28 -6.43 -12.62
CA GLN A 180 -20.09 -7.57 -13.00
C GLN A 180 -21.59 -7.23 -13.06
N GLN A 181 -22.10 -6.51 -12.06
CA GLN A 181 -23.51 -6.07 -12.04
C GLN A 181 -23.83 -5.12 -13.20
N ALA A 182 -22.94 -4.17 -13.52
CA ALA A 182 -23.13 -3.25 -14.63
C ALA A 182 -23.20 -3.95 -16.00
N VAL A 183 -22.47 -5.04 -16.18
CA VAL A 183 -22.52 -5.88 -17.40
C VAL A 183 -23.85 -6.64 -17.47
N THR A 184 -24.31 -7.23 -16.36
CA THR A 184 -25.57 -8.02 -16.31
C THR A 184 -26.81 -7.14 -16.55
N GLN A 185 -26.80 -5.87 -16.14
CA GLN A 185 -27.92 -4.95 -16.35
C GLN A 185 -28.05 -4.43 -17.80
N LYS A 186 -27.01 -4.59 -18.62
CA LYS A 186 -27.01 -4.16 -20.03
C LYS A 186 -27.43 -5.27 -21.00
N GLN A 187 -27.63 -6.48 -20.50
CA GLN A 187 -28.17 -7.63 -21.26
C GLN A 187 -29.68 -7.75 -21.07
#